data_9eddf2df570b6a51fca79e36a01a89a3
#
_entry.id   9eddf2df570b6a51fca79e36a01a89a3
#
_cell.length_a   1.000
_cell.length_b   1.000
_cell.length_c   1.000
_cell.angle_alpha   90.00
_cell.angle_beta   90.00
_cell.angle_gamma   90.00
#
_symmetry.space_group_name_H-M   'P 1'
#
loop_
_entity.id
_entity.type
_entity.pdbx_description
1 polymer ?
#
loop_
_entity_poly.entity_id
_entity_poly.type
_entity_poly.pdbx_seq_one_letter_code
_entity_poly.pdbx_strand_id
1 'polypeptide(L)'
;SRNVAGLKRLFTQFSFPGDIPSHAAPETPGSIHEGGELGYALAHAFGAAFDNPELFVACVIGDGEAETGPLATSWHSNKFLNPVRDGAVLPILHLNGYKIANPTVLARIPKEELAELLRGYGYLPYFVEGDEPARMHQLMAGTLERVVGEIQELQRRARGEGFSGRPRWPMIVLRSPKGWTGPKEVDGKRVEGTFRSHQVPVDGFAAHPEHIA
;
A
#
# COMPACT_ATOMS: atom_id res chain seq x y z
N SER A 1 -6.83 -23.90 -1.35
CA SER A 1 -5.67 -24.79 -1.11
C SER A 1 -4.47 -24.34 -1.96
N ARG A 2 -3.26 -24.40 -1.40
CA ARG A 2 -2.01 -23.98 -2.07
C ARG A 2 -1.51 -25.06 -3.04
N ASN A 3 -2.32 -25.39 -4.06
CA ASN A 3 -2.00 -26.37 -5.11
C ASN A 3 -2.69 -25.99 -6.42
N VAL A 4 -2.42 -26.74 -7.49
CA VAL A 4 -2.97 -26.49 -8.84
C VAL A 4 -4.50 -26.44 -8.85
N ALA A 5 -5.18 -27.31 -8.11
CA ALA A 5 -6.64 -27.30 -8.03
C ALA A 5 -7.18 -26.04 -7.33
N GLY A 6 -6.46 -25.54 -6.32
CA GLY A 6 -6.76 -24.26 -5.65
C GLY A 6 -6.55 -23.07 -6.58
N LEU A 7 -5.48 -23.08 -7.37
CA LEU A 7 -5.20 -22.05 -8.36
C LEU A 7 -6.25 -22.02 -9.47
N LYS A 8 -6.64 -23.18 -9.99
CA LYS A 8 -7.72 -23.26 -10.98
C LYS A 8 -9.04 -22.70 -10.44
N ARG A 9 -9.39 -23.01 -9.19
CA ARG A 9 -10.58 -22.42 -8.54
C ARG A 9 -10.48 -20.91 -8.41
N LEU A 10 -9.31 -20.38 -8.01
CA LEU A 10 -9.06 -18.95 -7.93
C LEU A 10 -9.38 -18.25 -9.25
N PHE A 11 -8.82 -18.76 -10.36
CA PHE A 11 -9.09 -18.18 -11.68
C PHE A 11 -10.53 -18.33 -12.15
N THR A 12 -11.24 -19.37 -11.73
CA THR A 12 -12.65 -19.56 -12.06
C THR A 12 -13.55 -18.61 -11.29
N GLN A 13 -13.19 -18.31 -10.03
CA GLN A 13 -13.99 -17.52 -9.09
C GLN A 13 -13.63 -16.03 -9.07
N PHE A 14 -12.46 -15.65 -9.62
CA PHE A 14 -11.98 -14.29 -9.61
C PHE A 14 -12.89 -13.35 -10.40
N SER A 15 -13.31 -12.25 -9.78
CA SER A 15 -14.24 -11.27 -10.31
C SER A 15 -15.62 -11.83 -10.72
N PHE A 16 -15.99 -13.01 -10.26
CA PHE A 16 -17.32 -13.56 -10.46
C PHE A 16 -18.28 -13.03 -9.38
N PRO A 17 -19.51 -12.67 -9.71
CA PRO A 17 -20.46 -12.14 -8.72
C PRO A 17 -20.67 -13.09 -7.52
N GLY A 18 -20.41 -12.59 -6.31
CA GLY A 18 -20.51 -13.36 -5.07
C GLY A 18 -19.31 -14.22 -4.72
N ASP A 19 -18.27 -14.23 -5.55
CA ASP A 19 -17.04 -14.98 -5.32
C ASP A 19 -15.86 -14.06 -4.92
N ILE A 20 -14.65 -14.30 -5.45
CA ILE A 20 -13.44 -13.56 -5.08
C ILE A 20 -13.41 -12.20 -5.78
N PRO A 21 -13.44 -11.08 -5.05
CA PRO A 21 -13.41 -9.76 -5.65
C PRO A 21 -12.06 -9.46 -6.32
N SER A 22 -12.08 -8.59 -7.32
CA SER A 22 -10.86 -8.13 -8.03
C SER A 22 -10.00 -7.17 -7.20
N HIS A 23 -10.58 -6.53 -6.20
CA HIS A 23 -9.90 -5.64 -5.26
C HIS A 23 -9.90 -6.23 -3.86
N ALA A 24 -9.01 -5.74 -3.00
CA ALA A 24 -9.07 -6.07 -1.58
C ALA A 24 -10.43 -5.67 -1.01
N ALA A 25 -11.07 -6.57 -0.28
CA ALA A 25 -12.43 -6.37 0.20
C ALA A 25 -12.60 -6.97 1.60
N PRO A 26 -13.58 -6.51 2.39
CA PRO A 26 -13.82 -6.98 3.76
C PRO A 26 -14.09 -8.49 3.87
N GLU A 27 -14.55 -9.13 2.80
CA GLU A 27 -14.73 -10.58 2.71
C GLU A 27 -13.41 -11.35 2.76
N THR A 28 -12.30 -10.71 2.45
CA THR A 28 -10.96 -11.30 2.58
C THR A 28 -10.54 -11.25 4.06
N PRO A 29 -10.26 -12.39 4.70
CA PRO A 29 -9.86 -12.42 6.09
C PRO A 29 -8.68 -11.48 6.41
N GLY A 30 -8.90 -10.57 7.37
CA GLY A 30 -7.93 -9.56 7.77
C GLY A 30 -8.00 -8.24 7.00
N SER A 31 -8.79 -8.16 5.92
CA SER A 31 -9.08 -6.90 5.23
C SER A 31 -10.27 -6.20 5.87
N ILE A 32 -10.22 -4.86 5.93
CA ILE A 32 -11.29 -4.04 6.51
C ILE A 32 -11.82 -2.98 5.54
N HIS A 33 -11.28 -2.95 4.33
CA HIS A 33 -11.60 -1.90 3.36
C HIS A 33 -11.77 -2.46 1.95
N GLU A 34 -12.74 -1.88 1.20
CA GLU A 34 -12.91 -2.12 -0.23
C GLU A 34 -11.89 -1.28 -1.02
N GLY A 35 -10.89 -1.95 -1.57
CA GLY A 35 -9.75 -1.30 -2.23
C GLY A 35 -10.08 -0.58 -3.54
N GLY A 36 -11.27 -0.81 -4.12
CA GLY A 36 -11.76 -0.11 -5.31
C GLY A 36 -12.30 1.29 -5.00
N GLU A 37 -12.69 1.56 -3.74
CA GLU A 37 -13.13 2.88 -3.29
C GLU A 37 -11.95 3.75 -2.88
N LEU A 38 -11.39 4.49 -3.83
CA LEU A 38 -10.18 5.29 -3.62
C LEU A 38 -10.41 6.51 -2.72
N GLY A 39 -9.47 6.73 -1.82
CA GLY A 39 -9.43 7.92 -0.96
C GLY A 39 -9.77 7.68 0.50
N TYR A 40 -10.30 6.52 0.87
CA TYR A 40 -10.82 6.26 2.22
C TYR A 40 -10.00 5.24 3.02
N ALA A 41 -9.05 4.55 2.40
CA ALA A 41 -8.28 3.47 3.03
C ALA A 41 -7.62 3.93 4.35
N LEU A 42 -6.96 5.08 4.33
CA LEU A 42 -6.25 5.59 5.50
C LEU A 42 -7.21 6.04 6.63
N ALA A 43 -8.34 6.66 6.28
CA ALA A 43 -9.35 7.05 7.25
C ALA A 43 -9.98 5.83 7.94
N HIS A 44 -10.28 4.77 7.16
CA HIS A 44 -10.79 3.50 7.70
C HIS A 44 -9.76 2.82 8.60
N ALA A 45 -8.46 2.82 8.22
CA ALA A 45 -7.40 2.27 9.04
C ALA A 45 -7.28 2.97 10.40
N PHE A 46 -7.35 4.30 10.43
CA PHE A 46 -7.36 5.04 11.69
C PHE A 46 -8.64 4.81 12.48
N GLY A 47 -9.81 4.79 11.82
CA GLY A 47 -11.08 4.48 12.48
C GLY A 47 -11.07 3.12 13.16
N ALA A 48 -10.50 2.10 12.52
CA ALA A 48 -10.35 0.78 13.12
C ALA A 48 -9.40 0.75 14.31
N ALA A 49 -8.33 1.56 14.28
CA ALA A 49 -7.33 1.61 15.35
C ALA A 49 -7.80 2.37 16.61
N PHE A 50 -8.76 3.29 16.48
CA PHE A 50 -9.28 4.03 17.63
C PHE A 50 -9.95 3.10 18.65
N ASP A 51 -9.62 3.29 19.92
CA ASP A 51 -10.13 2.50 21.08
C ASP A 51 -9.85 0.98 20.97
N ASN A 52 -8.92 0.57 20.09
CA ASN A 52 -8.48 -0.82 19.93
C ASN A 52 -6.97 -0.96 20.19
N PRO A 53 -6.51 -0.94 21.45
CA PRO A 53 -5.08 -0.82 21.78
C PRO A 53 -4.20 -1.96 21.25
N GLU A 54 -4.78 -3.13 21.01
CA GLU A 54 -4.07 -4.32 20.51
C GLU A 54 -4.07 -4.41 18.98
N LEU A 55 -4.83 -3.55 18.30
CA LEU A 55 -4.94 -3.61 16.84
C LEU A 55 -3.76 -2.94 16.15
N PHE A 56 -3.17 -3.65 15.19
CA PHE A 56 -2.18 -3.13 14.27
C PHE A 56 -2.74 -3.19 12.84
N VAL A 57 -2.85 -2.04 12.19
CA VAL A 57 -3.41 -1.93 10.83
C VAL A 57 -2.31 -1.52 9.86
N ALA A 58 -1.98 -2.39 8.91
CA ALA A 58 -1.17 -2.02 7.75
C ALA A 58 -2.09 -1.45 6.66
N CYS A 59 -1.83 -0.22 6.22
CA CYS A 59 -2.63 0.47 5.21
C CYS A 59 -1.79 0.71 3.96
N VAL A 60 -2.01 -0.09 2.92
CA VAL A 60 -1.36 0.10 1.62
C VAL A 60 -2.13 1.14 0.81
N ILE A 61 -1.44 2.18 0.37
CA ILE A 61 -2.02 3.34 -0.32
C ILE A 61 -1.29 3.52 -1.65
N GLY A 62 -2.02 3.46 -2.75
CA GLY A 62 -1.46 3.83 -4.06
C GLY A 62 -1.19 5.34 -4.15
N ASP A 63 -0.15 5.72 -4.88
CA ASP A 63 0.20 7.14 -5.06
C ASP A 63 -0.89 7.94 -5.80
N GLY A 64 -1.66 7.30 -6.68
CA GLY A 64 -2.84 7.90 -7.28
C GLY A 64 -3.96 8.14 -6.28
N GLU A 65 -4.20 7.20 -5.36
CA GLU A 65 -5.13 7.37 -4.26
C GLU A 65 -4.69 8.46 -3.28
N ALA A 66 -3.38 8.54 -3.01
CA ALA A 66 -2.80 9.51 -2.09
C ALA A 66 -3.08 10.97 -2.46
N GLU A 67 -3.41 11.24 -3.74
CA GLU A 67 -3.73 12.57 -4.28
C GLU A 67 -5.23 12.89 -4.27
N THR A 68 -6.09 11.96 -3.88
CA THR A 68 -7.53 12.23 -3.73
C THR A 68 -7.78 13.14 -2.53
N GLY A 69 -8.80 13.99 -2.61
CA GLY A 69 -9.14 14.93 -1.53
C GLY A 69 -9.31 14.27 -0.16
N PRO A 70 -10.12 13.20 -0.05
CA PRO A 70 -10.31 12.52 1.23
C PRO A 70 -9.01 11.93 1.80
N LEU A 71 -8.16 11.31 0.99
CA LEU A 71 -6.92 10.74 1.49
C LEU A 71 -5.89 11.82 1.83
N ALA A 72 -5.79 12.88 1.03
CA ALA A 72 -4.90 14.00 1.29
C ALA A 72 -5.14 14.65 2.66
N THR A 73 -6.40 14.69 3.11
CA THR A 73 -6.74 15.15 4.47
C THR A 73 -6.51 14.08 5.54
N SER A 74 -6.67 12.81 5.20
CA SER A 74 -6.52 11.68 6.13
C SER A 74 -5.10 11.49 6.65
N TRP A 75 -4.07 12.02 5.99
CA TRP A 75 -2.69 12.04 6.51
C TRP A 75 -2.58 12.69 7.88
N HIS A 76 -3.48 13.61 8.23
CA HIS A 76 -3.50 14.27 9.53
C HIS A 76 -4.11 13.43 10.65
N SER A 77 -4.76 12.31 10.35
CA SER A 77 -5.46 11.47 11.34
C SER A 77 -4.54 10.89 12.41
N ASN A 78 -3.24 10.74 12.12
CA ASN A 78 -2.24 10.34 13.10
C ASN A 78 -2.18 11.29 14.34
N LYS A 79 -2.68 12.52 14.20
CA LYS A 79 -2.68 13.51 15.29
C LYS A 79 -3.75 13.24 16.35
N PHE A 80 -4.73 12.41 16.02
CA PHE A 80 -5.79 11.98 16.92
C PHE A 80 -5.49 10.63 17.59
N LEU A 81 -4.52 9.88 17.04
CA LEU A 81 -4.15 8.57 17.55
C LEU A 81 -3.40 8.69 18.89
N ASN A 82 -3.96 8.12 19.94
CA ASN A 82 -3.38 8.11 21.27
C ASN A 82 -2.66 6.78 21.53
N PRO A 83 -1.31 6.75 21.65
CA PRO A 83 -0.57 5.50 21.80
C PRO A 83 -0.86 4.75 23.10
N VAL A 84 -1.55 5.38 24.07
CA VAL A 84 -1.93 4.72 25.33
C VAL A 84 -3.14 3.81 25.16
N ARG A 85 -4.18 4.30 24.45
CA ARG A 85 -5.50 3.64 24.38
C ARG A 85 -5.88 3.12 23.01
N ASP A 86 -5.21 3.61 21.96
CA ASP A 86 -5.50 3.26 20.58
C ASP A 86 -4.51 2.21 20.07
N GLY A 87 -4.87 1.57 18.99
CA GLY A 87 -4.00 0.70 18.22
C GLY A 87 -2.92 1.47 17.45
N ALA A 88 -2.41 0.86 16.40
CA ALA A 88 -1.43 1.49 15.53
C ALA A 88 -1.80 1.34 14.05
N VAL A 89 -1.46 2.36 13.26
CA VAL A 89 -1.59 2.34 11.80
C VAL A 89 -0.21 2.50 11.20
N LEU A 90 0.18 1.57 10.33
CA LEU A 90 1.36 1.66 9.48
C LEU A 90 0.95 1.99 8.05
N PRO A 91 1.05 3.25 7.61
CA PRO A 91 0.86 3.58 6.21
C PRO A 91 2.02 3.06 5.36
N ILE A 92 1.68 2.44 4.22
CA ILE A 92 2.64 1.99 3.20
C ILE A 92 2.25 2.67 1.89
N LEU A 93 2.92 3.77 1.56
CA LEU A 93 2.71 4.47 0.31
C LEU A 93 3.40 3.72 -0.83
N HIS A 94 2.61 3.12 -1.73
CA HIS A 94 3.14 2.47 -2.92
C HIS A 94 3.29 3.51 -4.04
N LEU A 95 4.50 4.02 -4.17
CA LEU A 95 4.89 5.05 -5.12
C LEU A 95 5.37 4.41 -6.42
N ASN A 96 4.45 4.13 -7.34
CA ASN A 96 4.76 3.52 -8.63
C ASN A 96 4.81 4.51 -9.80
N GLY A 97 4.39 5.76 -9.59
CA GLY A 97 4.55 6.87 -10.52
C GLY A 97 3.36 7.16 -11.42
N TYR A 98 2.34 6.32 -11.46
CA TYR A 98 1.23 6.49 -12.38
C TYR A 98 -0.14 6.20 -11.74
N LYS A 99 -1.11 7.03 -12.11
CA LYS A 99 -2.55 6.72 -12.05
C LYS A 99 -2.93 5.77 -13.19
N ILE A 100 -4.20 5.78 -13.61
CA ILE A 100 -4.68 4.96 -14.74
C ILE A 100 -3.90 5.28 -16.03
N ALA A 101 -3.74 6.58 -16.36
CA ALA A 101 -3.09 7.02 -17.60
C ALA A 101 -2.08 8.16 -17.39
N ASN A 102 -2.10 8.81 -16.25
CA ASN A 102 -1.30 9.99 -15.95
C ASN A 102 -0.28 9.76 -14.84
N PRO A 103 0.87 10.43 -14.87
CA PRO A 103 1.81 10.44 -13.75
C PRO A 103 1.16 11.02 -12.48
N THR A 104 1.66 10.59 -11.32
CA THR A 104 1.28 11.14 -10.03
C THR A 104 2.17 12.32 -9.65
N VAL A 105 1.65 13.25 -8.84
CA VAL A 105 2.41 14.42 -8.35
C VAL A 105 3.51 13.97 -7.42
N LEU A 106 3.21 13.04 -6.49
CA LEU A 106 4.16 12.54 -5.49
C LEU A 106 5.39 11.86 -6.13
N ALA A 107 5.23 11.28 -7.33
CA ALA A 107 6.36 10.69 -8.05
C ALA A 107 7.21 11.71 -8.81
N ARG A 108 6.75 12.96 -8.94
CA ARG A 108 7.43 14.04 -9.66
C ARG A 108 8.27 14.94 -8.77
N ILE A 109 8.00 14.93 -7.47
CA ILE A 109 8.80 15.69 -6.51
C ILE A 109 10.05 14.91 -6.10
N PRO A 110 11.16 15.57 -5.77
CA PRO A 110 12.36 14.92 -5.26
C PRO A 110 12.08 14.12 -4.00
N LYS A 111 12.89 13.09 -3.77
CA LYS A 111 12.76 12.23 -2.58
C LYS A 111 12.85 13.03 -1.27
N GLU A 112 13.73 14.00 -1.24
CA GLU A 112 13.96 14.88 -0.08
C GLU A 112 12.72 15.71 0.22
N GLU A 113 12.10 16.31 -0.80
CA GLU A 113 10.87 17.08 -0.68
C GLU A 113 9.70 16.19 -0.23
N LEU A 114 9.57 14.99 -0.80
CA LEU A 114 8.57 14.02 -0.35
C LEU A 114 8.78 13.63 1.12
N ALA A 115 10.02 13.41 1.54
CA ALA A 115 10.34 13.09 2.92
C ALA A 115 9.98 14.25 3.87
N GLU A 116 10.23 15.50 3.47
CA GLU A 116 9.85 16.69 4.23
C GLU A 116 8.32 16.84 4.34
N LEU A 117 7.60 16.63 3.25
CA LEU A 117 6.14 16.64 3.24
C LEU A 117 5.57 15.62 4.24
N LEU A 118 6.06 14.37 4.18
CA LEU A 118 5.59 13.31 5.07
C LEU A 118 5.97 13.56 6.54
N ARG A 119 7.15 14.15 6.79
CA ARG A 119 7.53 14.61 8.14
C ARG A 119 6.63 15.73 8.63
N GLY A 120 6.22 16.64 7.75
CA GLY A 120 5.27 17.71 8.06
C GLY A 120 3.90 17.17 8.48
N TYR A 121 3.46 16.07 7.88
CA TYR A 121 2.26 15.35 8.32
C TYR A 121 2.43 14.65 9.68
N GLY A 122 3.65 14.49 10.18
CA GLY A 122 3.93 13.87 11.47
C GLY A 122 4.39 12.42 11.37
N TYR A 123 4.85 11.99 10.21
CA TYR A 123 5.42 10.66 10.00
C TYR A 123 6.95 10.64 10.04
N LEU A 124 7.50 9.44 10.18
CA LEU A 124 8.90 9.12 9.97
C LEU A 124 8.97 8.18 8.76
N PRO A 125 9.26 8.70 7.54
CA PRO A 125 9.23 7.88 6.33
C PRO A 125 10.48 7.03 6.18
N TYR A 126 10.30 5.73 5.91
CA TYR A 126 11.32 4.75 5.52
C TYR A 126 11.14 4.40 4.05
N PHE A 127 12.19 4.53 3.26
CA PHE A 127 12.14 4.28 1.82
C PHE A 127 12.67 2.88 1.50
N VAL A 128 11.83 2.10 0.80
CA VAL A 128 12.18 0.82 0.18
C VAL A 128 12.06 1.00 -1.31
N GLU A 129 13.17 1.01 -2.04
CA GLU A 129 13.22 1.44 -3.44
C GLU A 129 14.01 0.45 -4.29
N GLY A 130 13.48 0.12 -5.46
CA GLY A 130 14.15 -0.73 -6.44
C GLY A 130 13.19 -1.50 -7.34
N ASP A 131 13.75 -2.44 -8.09
CA ASP A 131 13.07 -3.26 -9.08
C ASP A 131 13.53 -4.73 -9.10
N GLU A 132 14.58 -5.07 -8.32
CA GLU A 132 15.02 -6.47 -8.20
C GLU A 132 14.24 -7.17 -7.08
N PRO A 133 13.43 -8.22 -7.40
CA PRO A 133 12.46 -8.78 -6.45
C PRO A 133 13.07 -9.34 -5.16
N ALA A 134 14.16 -10.08 -5.24
CA ALA A 134 14.77 -10.71 -4.06
C ALA A 134 15.33 -9.64 -3.10
N ARG A 135 16.01 -8.63 -3.67
CA ARG A 135 16.53 -7.51 -2.90
C ARG A 135 15.42 -6.68 -2.26
N MET A 136 14.36 -6.38 -3.04
CA MET A 136 13.21 -5.64 -2.54
C MET A 136 12.50 -6.37 -1.42
N HIS A 137 12.36 -7.69 -1.54
CA HIS A 137 11.79 -8.52 -0.49
C HIS A 137 12.60 -8.43 0.82
N GLN A 138 13.93 -8.53 0.74
CA GLN A 138 14.79 -8.43 1.91
C GLN A 138 14.76 -7.02 2.54
N LEU A 139 14.81 -5.97 1.71
CA LEU A 139 14.71 -4.59 2.18
C LEU A 139 13.37 -4.33 2.88
N MET A 140 12.28 -4.82 2.29
CA MET A 140 10.96 -4.66 2.89
C MET A 140 10.86 -5.44 4.21
N ALA A 141 11.34 -6.68 4.27
CA ALA A 141 11.32 -7.49 5.49
C ALA A 141 12.07 -6.80 6.64
N GLY A 142 13.31 -6.35 6.40
CA GLY A 142 14.09 -5.64 7.43
C GLY A 142 13.48 -4.28 7.81
N THR A 143 12.85 -3.59 6.85
CA THR A 143 12.15 -2.33 7.16
C THR A 143 10.90 -2.57 7.97
N LEU A 144 10.11 -3.60 7.65
CA LEU A 144 8.92 -3.98 8.43
C LEU A 144 9.29 -4.37 9.87
N GLU A 145 10.32 -5.19 10.06
CA GLU A 145 10.81 -5.56 11.39
C GLU A 145 11.16 -4.30 12.20
N ARG A 146 11.90 -3.39 11.60
CA ARG A 146 12.27 -2.13 12.23
C ARG A 146 11.07 -1.27 12.60
N VAL A 147 10.17 -0.98 11.66
CA VAL A 147 9.04 -0.07 11.92
C VAL A 147 8.03 -0.65 12.89
N VAL A 148 7.81 -1.97 12.86
CA VAL A 148 6.97 -2.66 13.84
C VAL A 148 7.59 -2.54 15.24
N GLY A 149 8.90 -2.78 15.37
CA GLY A 149 9.61 -2.60 16.63
C GLY A 149 9.54 -1.17 17.17
N GLU A 150 9.66 -0.15 16.30
CA GLU A 150 9.51 1.26 16.68
C GLU A 150 8.09 1.59 17.17
N ILE A 151 7.06 1.06 16.51
CA ILE A 151 5.65 1.23 16.93
C ILE A 151 5.43 0.57 18.30
N GLN A 152 5.89 -0.66 18.48
CA GLN A 152 5.76 -1.39 19.75
C GLN A 152 6.47 -0.67 20.89
N GLU A 153 7.68 -0.17 20.66
CA GLU A 153 8.43 0.58 21.66
C GLU A 153 7.74 1.91 22.00
N LEU A 154 7.20 2.60 21.01
CA LEU A 154 6.43 3.83 21.20
C LEU A 154 5.20 3.58 22.08
N GLN A 155 4.42 2.53 21.79
CA GLN A 155 3.25 2.15 22.59
C GLN A 155 3.65 1.68 24.00
N ARG A 156 4.70 0.88 24.12
CA ARG A 156 5.22 0.41 25.43
C ARG A 156 5.59 1.59 26.33
N ARG A 157 6.34 2.56 25.80
CA ARG A 157 6.73 3.76 26.54
C ARG A 157 5.52 4.61 26.93
N ALA A 158 4.60 4.82 26.00
CA ALA A 158 3.40 5.61 26.26
C ALA A 158 2.54 4.99 27.36
N ARG A 159 2.40 3.67 27.37
CA ARG A 159 1.56 2.93 28.33
C ARG A 159 2.25 2.75 29.70
N GLY A 160 3.58 2.64 29.72
CA GLY A 160 4.34 2.39 30.96
C GLY A 160 4.86 3.64 31.66
N GLU A 161 5.27 4.65 30.91
CA GLU A 161 6.01 5.80 31.43
C GLU A 161 5.20 7.10 31.44
N GLY A 162 3.97 7.09 30.89
CA GLY A 162 3.15 8.27 30.73
C GLY A 162 3.69 9.19 29.62
N PHE A 163 3.17 9.06 28.44
CA PHE A 163 3.60 9.86 27.28
C PHE A 163 2.80 11.15 27.17
N SER A 164 3.48 12.30 27.24
CA SER A 164 2.90 13.64 27.15
C SER A 164 3.30 14.32 25.84
N GLY A 165 2.96 13.75 24.69
CA GLY A 165 3.32 14.35 23.42
C GLY A 165 2.62 13.70 22.22
N ARG A 166 2.88 14.24 21.03
CA ARG A 166 2.46 13.61 19.79
C ARG A 166 3.63 12.80 19.22
N PRO A 167 3.54 11.49 19.14
CA PRO A 167 4.59 10.69 18.53
C PRO A 167 4.69 10.96 17.03
N ARG A 168 5.87 10.76 16.46
CA ARG A 168 6.03 10.61 15.03
C ARG A 168 5.90 9.13 14.71
N TRP A 169 4.84 8.77 14.00
CA TRP A 169 4.59 7.39 13.62
C TRP A 169 5.44 7.00 12.41
N PRO A 170 6.06 5.84 12.39
CA PRO A 170 6.76 5.37 11.19
C PRO A 170 5.77 5.11 10.04
N MET A 171 6.26 5.26 8.82
CA MET A 171 5.57 4.85 7.61
C MET A 171 6.59 4.34 6.58
N ILE A 172 6.13 3.55 5.61
CA ILE A 172 6.98 3.05 4.53
C ILE A 172 6.59 3.74 3.22
N VAL A 173 7.59 4.15 2.44
CA VAL A 173 7.43 4.53 1.03
C VAL A 173 8.05 3.42 0.20
N LEU A 174 7.20 2.59 -0.41
CA LEU A 174 7.58 1.53 -1.32
C LEU A 174 7.63 2.10 -2.74
N ARG A 175 8.81 2.29 -3.28
CA ARG A 175 9.01 2.81 -4.64
C ARG A 175 9.44 1.69 -5.59
N SER A 176 8.58 1.35 -6.52
CA SER A 176 8.83 0.35 -7.57
C SER A 176 8.24 0.81 -8.90
N PRO A 177 8.70 0.26 -10.03
CA PRO A 177 8.07 0.54 -11.32
C PRO A 177 6.60 0.11 -11.33
N LYS A 178 5.73 0.88 -11.97
CA LYS A 178 4.35 0.46 -12.19
C LYS A 178 4.32 -0.82 -13.03
N GLY A 179 3.48 -1.80 -12.64
CA GLY A 179 3.45 -3.11 -13.29
C GLY A 179 4.67 -3.97 -13.00
N TRP A 180 5.42 -3.64 -11.95
CA TRP A 180 6.56 -4.40 -11.49
C TRP A 180 6.23 -5.90 -11.32
N THR A 181 7.13 -6.76 -11.76
CA THR A 181 6.98 -8.23 -11.89
C THR A 181 6.01 -8.71 -12.98
N GLY A 182 5.37 -7.81 -13.70
CA GLY A 182 4.61 -8.13 -14.91
C GLY A 182 5.49 -8.11 -16.17
N PRO A 183 4.88 -8.21 -17.37
CA PRO A 183 5.61 -8.14 -18.63
C PRO A 183 6.29 -6.78 -18.79
N LYS A 184 7.55 -6.79 -19.20
CA LYS A 184 8.32 -5.56 -19.47
C LYS A 184 7.88 -4.88 -20.74
N GLU A 185 7.54 -5.69 -21.74
CA GLU A 185 7.13 -5.26 -23.06
C GLU A 185 6.06 -6.21 -23.63
N VAL A 186 5.10 -5.68 -24.37
CA VAL A 186 4.09 -6.41 -25.12
C VAL A 186 3.90 -5.74 -26.47
N ASP A 187 3.95 -6.49 -27.58
CA ASP A 187 3.81 -6.01 -28.96
C ASP A 187 4.74 -4.84 -29.30
N GLY A 188 6.01 -4.92 -28.88
CA GLY A 188 7.02 -3.89 -29.12
C GLY A 188 6.78 -2.59 -28.34
N LYS A 189 5.87 -2.59 -27.35
CA LYS A 189 5.59 -1.42 -26.51
C LYS A 189 6.00 -1.70 -25.05
N ARG A 190 6.76 -0.79 -24.48
CA ARG A 190 7.11 -0.86 -23.08
C ARG A 190 5.86 -0.80 -22.20
N VAL A 191 5.72 -1.76 -21.26
CA VAL A 191 4.63 -1.89 -20.30
C VAL A 191 5.11 -1.51 -18.91
N GLU A 192 6.10 -2.23 -18.36
CA GLU A 192 6.63 -1.95 -17.03
C GLU A 192 7.15 -0.51 -16.91
N GLY A 193 6.83 0.16 -15.81
CA GLY A 193 7.20 1.55 -15.55
C GLY A 193 6.43 2.57 -16.40
N THR A 194 5.32 2.17 -16.99
CA THR A 194 4.44 3.07 -17.77
C THR A 194 2.97 2.89 -17.39
N PHE A 195 2.12 3.81 -17.85
CA PHE A 195 0.67 3.72 -17.65
C PHE A 195 0.04 2.48 -18.31
N ARG A 196 0.70 1.90 -19.34
CA ARG A 196 0.18 0.73 -20.07
C ARG A 196 0.02 -0.50 -19.16
N SER A 197 0.78 -0.60 -18.09
CA SER A 197 0.62 -1.69 -17.12
C SER A 197 -0.69 -1.63 -16.31
N HIS A 198 -1.40 -0.51 -16.32
CA HIS A 198 -2.73 -0.42 -15.72
C HIS A 198 -3.84 -0.89 -16.68
N GLN A 199 -3.61 -0.74 -17.97
CA GLN A 199 -4.46 -1.29 -19.01
C GLN A 199 -4.24 -2.81 -19.08
N VAL A 200 -5.07 -3.55 -19.80
CA VAL A 200 -4.88 -5.00 -19.98
C VAL A 200 -3.81 -5.24 -21.06
N PRO A 201 -2.52 -5.38 -20.70
CA PRO A 201 -1.44 -5.37 -21.68
C PRO A 201 -1.39 -6.61 -22.56
N VAL A 202 -2.04 -7.69 -22.13
CA VAL A 202 -2.15 -8.99 -22.85
C VAL A 202 -3.60 -9.32 -23.20
N ASP A 203 -4.40 -8.30 -23.53
CA ASP A 203 -5.76 -8.52 -24.00
C ASP A 203 -5.77 -9.19 -25.39
N GLY A 204 -6.93 -9.66 -25.80
CA GLY A 204 -7.08 -10.30 -27.13
C GLY A 204 -6.36 -11.64 -27.28
N PHE A 205 -6.00 -12.32 -26.19
CA PHE A 205 -5.26 -13.59 -26.19
C PHE A 205 -5.90 -14.67 -27.07
N ALA A 206 -7.21 -14.61 -27.35
CA ALA A 206 -7.89 -15.52 -28.28
C ALA A 206 -7.44 -15.32 -29.73
N ALA A 207 -7.06 -14.08 -30.11
CA ALA A 207 -6.50 -13.74 -31.41
C ALA A 207 -4.96 -13.73 -31.41
N HIS A 208 -4.36 -13.66 -30.23
CA HIS A 208 -2.92 -13.55 -30.00
C HIS A 208 -2.45 -14.64 -29.01
N PRO A 209 -2.38 -15.91 -29.45
CA PRO A 209 -1.96 -17.03 -28.56
C PRO A 209 -0.53 -16.86 -28.01
N GLU A 210 0.31 -16.07 -28.66
CA GLU A 210 1.64 -15.68 -28.16
C GLU A 210 1.60 -14.90 -26.83
N HIS A 211 0.48 -14.29 -26.48
CA HIS A 211 0.29 -13.62 -25.18
C HIS A 211 0.14 -14.60 -24.00
N ILE A 212 -0.03 -15.89 -24.27
CA ILE A 212 -0.21 -16.95 -23.25
C ILE A 212 1.09 -17.71 -23.00
N ALA A 213 2.02 -17.67 -23.96
CA ALA A 213 3.30 -18.38 -23.91
C ALA A 213 4.31 -17.63 -23.04
#